data_e1b5843339534855c72d099bcfbb2eab
#
_entry.id   e1b5843339534855c72d099bcfbb2eab
#
_cell.length_a   1.000
_cell.length_b   1.000
_cell.length_c   1.000
_cell.angle_alpha   90.00
_cell.angle_beta   90.00
_cell.angle_gamma   90.00
#
_symmetry.space_group_name_H-M   'P 1'
#
loop_
_entity.id
_entity.type
_entity.pdbx_description
1 polymer ?
#
loop_
_entity_poly.entity_id
_entity_poly.type
_entity_poly.pdbx_seq_one_letter_code
_entity_poly.pdbx_strand_id
1 'polypeptide(L)'
;RVTGVQTCALPILEANAFIKNQNPVFYFRHFHSKHYWWNNDDLSKIMRTRLEGKLSFDKWGTTLRAGVENIKNYTYLANTSVPVKDNEGKILSFKNNAAVEQYTGNIQVLSAVLQQKLKFGILHLDGEVAYQKSSKQDILPLPELSMYGNLYIKTGLAKKVLQLELGADVRYFTKYYAPDYSPAIGQFYNQNPEDKIEIGSYPIVNVYANLHLKRTRFFVMMYHINQGSGSSRYFLAPHYPINPRTIKFGLSWNFFD
;
A
#
# COMPACT_ATOMS: atom_id res chain seq x y z
N ARG A 1 -36.09 -34.86 17.08
CA ARG A 1 -34.61 -34.67 17.11
C ARG A 1 -34.24 -34.00 15.79
N VAL A 2 -33.96 -32.72 15.82
CA VAL A 2 -33.42 -31.99 14.70
C VAL A 2 -31.93 -32.34 14.67
N THR A 3 -31.53 -33.20 13.75
CA THR A 3 -30.16 -33.50 13.45
C THR A 3 -29.55 -32.25 12.83
N GLY A 4 -28.40 -31.83 13.40
CA GLY A 4 -27.72 -30.62 13.02
C GLY A 4 -27.50 -30.48 11.51
N VAL A 5 -27.87 -29.35 10.97
CA VAL A 5 -27.53 -28.93 9.62
C VAL A 5 -26.01 -28.77 9.58
N GLN A 6 -25.32 -29.74 8.98
CA GLN A 6 -23.94 -29.53 8.57
C GLN A 6 -23.98 -28.50 7.44
N THR A 7 -23.69 -27.25 7.79
CA THR A 7 -23.38 -26.23 6.79
C THR A 7 -22.01 -26.62 6.20
N CYS A 8 -22.02 -27.32 5.07
CA CYS A 8 -20.85 -27.36 4.21
C CYS A 8 -20.56 -25.92 3.86
N ALA A 9 -19.40 -25.41 4.30
CA ALA A 9 -18.93 -24.09 3.88
C ALA A 9 -18.58 -24.19 2.38
N LEU A 10 -19.57 -23.90 1.54
CA LEU A 10 -19.37 -23.77 0.09
C LEU A 10 -18.54 -22.53 -0.19
N PRO A 11 -17.72 -22.55 -1.23
CA PRO A 11 -17.02 -21.35 -1.67
C PRO A 11 -18.05 -20.27 -2.04
N ILE A 12 -17.79 -19.04 -1.55
CA ILE A 12 -18.63 -17.89 -1.85
C ILE A 12 -18.00 -17.14 -3.01
N LEU A 13 -18.73 -17.02 -4.11
CA LEU A 13 -18.35 -16.22 -5.27
C LEU A 13 -19.13 -14.89 -5.25
N GLU A 14 -18.39 -13.78 -5.24
CA GLU A 14 -18.92 -12.44 -5.37
C GLU A 14 -18.39 -11.82 -6.65
N ALA A 15 -19.24 -11.12 -7.42
CA ALA A 15 -18.85 -10.35 -8.59
C ALA A 15 -19.31 -8.91 -8.42
N ASN A 16 -18.41 -7.96 -8.67
CA ASN A 16 -18.69 -6.53 -8.58
C ASN A 16 -18.30 -5.86 -9.89
N ALA A 17 -19.14 -4.98 -10.38
CA ALA A 17 -18.84 -4.14 -11.53
C ALA A 17 -19.33 -2.71 -11.27
N PHE A 18 -18.54 -1.71 -11.67
CA PHE A 18 -18.99 -0.34 -11.64
C PHE A 18 -18.46 0.47 -12.83
N ILE A 19 -19.21 1.48 -13.19
CA ILE A 19 -18.80 2.55 -14.10
C ILE A 19 -18.96 3.86 -13.32
N LYS A 20 -17.89 4.64 -13.24
CA LYS A 20 -17.88 5.92 -12.54
C LYS A 20 -17.29 7.00 -13.44
N ASN A 21 -18.03 8.11 -13.56
CA ASN A 21 -17.59 9.30 -14.28
C ASN A 21 -17.62 10.49 -13.33
N GLN A 22 -16.45 11.07 -13.03
CA GLN A 22 -16.30 12.10 -12.01
C GLN A 22 -15.33 13.19 -12.47
N ASN A 23 -15.56 14.40 -12.01
CA ASN A 23 -14.57 15.48 -12.19
C ASN A 23 -13.29 15.14 -11.42
N PRO A 24 -12.11 15.56 -11.92
CA PRO A 24 -10.91 15.58 -11.12
C PRO A 24 -11.17 16.34 -9.79
N VAL A 25 -10.49 15.93 -8.73
CA VAL A 25 -10.67 16.58 -7.42
C VAL A 25 -10.31 18.07 -7.49
N PHE A 26 -10.92 18.88 -6.63
CA PHE A 26 -10.75 20.34 -6.63
C PHE A 26 -9.27 20.74 -6.62
N TYR A 27 -8.46 20.07 -5.84
CA TYR A 27 -7.02 20.31 -5.75
C TYR A 27 -6.29 20.26 -7.10
N PHE A 28 -6.65 19.36 -8.01
CA PHE A 28 -6.07 19.28 -9.36
C PHE A 28 -6.58 20.39 -10.28
N ARG A 29 -7.75 20.91 -10.01
CA ARG A 29 -8.32 22.00 -10.79
C ARG A 29 -7.83 23.36 -10.32
N HIS A 30 -7.81 23.59 -9.01
CA HIS A 30 -7.46 24.87 -8.43
C HIS A 30 -6.55 24.70 -7.23
N PHE A 31 -5.42 25.35 -7.27
CA PHE A 31 -4.47 25.40 -6.15
C PHE A 31 -3.68 26.71 -6.23
N HIS A 32 -3.46 27.32 -5.09
CA HIS A 32 -2.62 28.50 -4.97
C HIS A 32 -1.81 28.45 -3.69
N SER A 33 -0.49 28.53 -3.81
CA SER A 33 0.45 28.69 -2.71
C SER A 33 1.50 29.76 -3.06
N LYS A 34 2.44 30.00 -2.18
CA LYS A 34 3.53 30.94 -2.43
C LYS A 34 4.38 30.59 -3.67
N HIS A 35 4.52 29.31 -4.00
CA HIS A 35 5.45 28.81 -5.01
C HIS A 35 4.78 28.11 -6.19
N TYR A 36 3.53 27.68 -6.03
CA TYR A 36 2.78 26.92 -7.02
C TYR A 36 1.38 27.48 -7.18
N TRP A 37 0.98 27.62 -8.44
CA TRP A 37 -0.36 28.04 -8.78
C TRP A 37 -0.80 27.34 -10.06
N TRP A 38 -2.00 26.77 -10.03
CA TRP A 38 -2.68 26.29 -11.23
C TRP A 38 -4.18 26.51 -11.16
N ASN A 39 -4.75 26.70 -12.35
CA ASN A 39 -6.17 26.85 -12.59
C ASN A 39 -6.52 26.07 -13.86
N ASN A 40 -7.04 24.83 -13.69
CA ASN A 40 -7.28 23.85 -14.74
C ASN A 40 -8.78 23.54 -14.83
N ASP A 41 -9.57 24.47 -15.38
CA ASP A 41 -11.01 24.28 -15.54
C ASP A 41 -11.38 23.37 -16.72
N ASP A 42 -10.46 23.16 -17.64
CA ASP A 42 -10.60 22.39 -18.87
C ASP A 42 -10.33 20.89 -18.73
N LEU A 43 -9.98 20.43 -17.52
CA LEU A 43 -9.74 19.01 -17.28
C LEU A 43 -10.98 18.16 -17.53
N SER A 44 -10.83 17.15 -18.41
CA SER A 44 -11.89 16.20 -18.70
C SER A 44 -12.23 15.33 -17.50
N LYS A 45 -13.49 14.86 -17.44
CA LYS A 45 -13.93 13.91 -16.42
C LYS A 45 -13.15 12.59 -16.51
N ILE A 46 -12.77 12.07 -15.36
CA ILE A 46 -12.13 10.77 -15.22
C ILE A 46 -13.22 9.70 -15.29
N MET A 47 -13.11 8.79 -16.26
CA MET A 47 -14.01 7.64 -16.38
C MET A 47 -13.27 6.39 -15.90
N ARG A 48 -13.88 5.67 -14.96
CA ARG A 48 -13.38 4.40 -14.42
C ARG A 48 -14.41 3.31 -14.63
N THR A 49 -13.99 2.22 -15.22
CA THR A 49 -14.79 1.00 -15.36
C THR A 49 -14.02 -0.14 -14.73
N ARG A 50 -14.61 -0.82 -13.75
CA ARG A 50 -13.99 -1.94 -13.04
C ARG A 50 -14.91 -3.14 -13.02
N LEU A 51 -14.30 -4.30 -13.25
CA LEU A 51 -14.90 -5.61 -13.01
C LEU A 51 -13.99 -6.38 -12.04
N GLU A 52 -14.57 -6.91 -10.98
CA GLU A 52 -13.86 -7.66 -9.94
C GLU A 52 -14.64 -8.90 -9.56
N GLY A 53 -13.95 -10.04 -9.43
CA GLY A 53 -14.43 -11.26 -8.82
C GLY A 53 -13.72 -11.53 -7.50
N LYS A 54 -14.44 -12.06 -6.52
CA LYS A 54 -13.93 -12.52 -5.23
C LYS A 54 -14.43 -13.92 -4.94
N LEU A 55 -13.51 -14.81 -4.62
CA LEU A 55 -13.78 -16.20 -4.25
C LEU A 55 -13.27 -16.43 -2.82
N SER A 56 -14.16 -16.83 -1.92
CA SER A 56 -13.83 -17.06 -0.51
C SER A 56 -14.08 -18.52 -0.13
N PHE A 57 -13.08 -19.13 0.51
CA PHE A 57 -13.10 -20.48 1.05
C PHE A 57 -12.88 -20.41 2.56
N ASP A 58 -13.93 -20.19 3.31
CA ASP A 58 -13.87 -19.98 4.78
C ASP A 58 -13.20 -21.14 5.51
N LYS A 59 -13.48 -22.39 5.08
CA LYS A 59 -12.88 -23.59 5.67
C LYS A 59 -11.35 -23.59 5.61
N TRP A 60 -10.79 -23.02 4.56
CA TRP A 60 -9.32 -22.98 4.34
C TRP A 60 -8.73 -21.63 4.71
N GLY A 61 -9.58 -20.66 5.10
CA GLY A 61 -9.14 -19.29 5.37
C GLY A 61 -8.54 -18.60 4.14
N THR A 62 -8.97 -18.98 2.94
CA THR A 62 -8.45 -18.51 1.66
C THR A 62 -9.43 -17.56 1.00
N THR A 63 -8.96 -16.41 0.58
CA THR A 63 -9.72 -15.47 -0.27
C THR A 63 -8.88 -15.09 -1.47
N LEU A 64 -9.43 -15.29 -2.65
CA LEU A 64 -8.87 -14.83 -3.92
C LEU A 64 -9.73 -13.71 -4.49
N ARG A 65 -9.10 -12.58 -4.84
CA ARG A 65 -9.76 -11.48 -5.52
C ARG A 65 -8.98 -11.18 -6.80
N ALA A 66 -9.68 -11.04 -7.92
CA ALA A 66 -9.08 -10.66 -9.18
C ALA A 66 -9.96 -9.64 -9.89
N GLY A 67 -9.36 -8.65 -10.53
CA GLY A 67 -10.09 -7.59 -11.20
C GLY A 67 -9.30 -6.90 -12.28
N VAL A 68 -10.05 -6.32 -13.20
CA VAL A 68 -9.54 -5.45 -14.27
C VAL A 68 -10.21 -4.09 -14.15
N GLU A 69 -9.43 -3.04 -14.32
CA GLU A 69 -9.93 -1.67 -14.31
C GLU A 69 -9.41 -0.92 -15.52
N ASN A 70 -10.30 -0.17 -16.18
CA ASN A 70 -9.95 0.75 -17.25
C ASN A 70 -10.19 2.18 -16.77
N ILE A 71 -9.17 3.02 -16.85
CA ILE A 71 -9.21 4.41 -16.43
C ILE A 71 -8.91 5.30 -17.64
N LYS A 72 -9.86 6.15 -18.00
CA LYS A 72 -9.70 7.17 -19.05
C LYS A 72 -9.57 8.55 -18.41
N ASN A 73 -8.77 9.41 -19.03
CA ASN A 73 -8.50 10.78 -18.56
C ASN A 73 -7.92 10.81 -17.13
N TYR A 74 -6.99 9.89 -16.85
CA TYR A 74 -6.35 9.83 -15.54
C TYR A 74 -5.57 11.13 -15.27
N THR A 75 -5.89 11.79 -14.15
CA THR A 75 -5.28 13.06 -13.74
C THR A 75 -4.29 12.79 -12.62
N TYR A 76 -3.09 13.33 -12.72
CA TYR A 76 -2.00 13.11 -11.77
C TYR A 76 -1.12 14.35 -11.64
N LEU A 77 -0.28 14.36 -10.60
CA LEU A 77 0.78 15.36 -10.46
C LEU A 77 2.08 14.81 -11.04
N ALA A 78 2.81 15.64 -11.76
CA ALA A 78 4.11 15.33 -12.32
C ALA A 78 5.18 16.30 -11.82
N ASN A 79 6.37 15.78 -11.57
CA ASN A 79 7.56 16.60 -11.35
C ASN A 79 8.05 17.10 -12.72
N THR A 80 7.81 18.35 -13.00
CA THR A 80 8.20 19.03 -14.23
C THR A 80 9.43 19.92 -14.03
N SER A 81 10.26 19.61 -13.04
CA SER A 81 11.50 20.34 -12.76
C SER A 81 12.43 20.30 -13.96
N VAL A 82 13.04 21.45 -14.27
CA VAL A 82 13.94 21.62 -15.42
C VAL A 82 15.38 21.53 -14.92
N PRO A 83 16.23 20.68 -15.53
CA PRO A 83 17.63 20.61 -15.16
C PRO A 83 18.39 21.89 -15.56
N VAL A 84 19.17 22.42 -14.64
CA VAL A 84 20.12 23.49 -14.87
C VAL A 84 21.46 22.83 -15.18
N LYS A 85 21.94 23.01 -16.42
CA LYS A 85 23.19 22.39 -16.92
C LYS A 85 24.32 23.43 -16.98
N ASP A 86 25.56 22.97 -16.82
CA ASP A 86 26.76 23.77 -17.09
C ASP A 86 27.03 23.83 -18.60
N ASN A 87 28.13 24.52 -18.96
CA ASN A 87 28.55 24.66 -20.36
C ASN A 87 28.96 23.33 -21.03
N GLU A 88 29.23 22.31 -20.24
CA GLU A 88 29.60 20.96 -20.70
C GLU A 88 28.36 20.00 -20.76
N GLY A 89 27.18 20.51 -20.42
CA GLY A 89 25.93 19.75 -20.43
C GLY A 89 25.66 18.91 -19.16
N LYS A 90 26.53 19.03 -18.14
CA LYS A 90 26.35 18.34 -16.87
C LYS A 90 25.27 19.01 -16.03
N ILE A 91 24.36 18.22 -15.46
CA ILE A 91 23.31 18.73 -14.57
C ILE A 91 23.93 19.19 -13.25
N LEU A 92 23.78 20.47 -12.93
CA LEU A 92 24.23 21.08 -11.68
C LEU A 92 23.12 21.08 -10.61
N SER A 93 21.89 21.31 -11.03
CA SER A 93 20.71 21.39 -10.15
C SER A 93 19.43 21.25 -10.95
N PHE A 94 18.28 21.25 -10.25
CA PHE A 94 16.96 21.33 -10.89
C PHE A 94 16.25 22.59 -10.44
N LYS A 95 15.62 23.30 -11.37
CA LYS A 95 14.63 24.32 -11.06
C LYS A 95 13.32 23.60 -10.76
N ASN A 96 12.99 23.46 -9.47
CA ASN A 96 11.85 22.70 -9.00
C ASN A 96 10.55 23.22 -9.59
N ASN A 97 9.77 22.33 -10.16
CA ASN A 97 8.43 22.61 -10.66
C ASN A 97 7.55 21.36 -10.55
N ALA A 98 6.25 21.58 -10.41
CA ALA A 98 5.23 20.54 -10.41
C ALA A 98 4.02 21.01 -11.20
N ALA A 99 3.42 20.12 -11.96
CA ALA A 99 2.22 20.42 -12.73
C ALA A 99 1.19 19.31 -12.56
N VAL A 100 -0.06 19.68 -12.76
CA VAL A 100 -1.15 18.73 -12.94
C VAL A 100 -1.21 18.33 -14.40
N GLU A 101 -1.15 17.04 -14.66
CA GLU A 101 -1.25 16.45 -15.99
C GLU A 101 -2.45 15.54 -16.10
N GLN A 102 -2.98 15.40 -17.30
CA GLN A 102 -4.07 14.47 -17.59
C GLN A 102 -3.72 13.62 -18.79
N TYR A 103 -3.69 12.31 -18.60
CA TYR A 103 -3.52 11.35 -19.67
C TYR A 103 -4.87 11.04 -20.32
N THR A 104 -5.09 11.49 -21.53
CA THR A 104 -6.37 11.37 -22.26
C THR A 104 -6.66 9.96 -22.77
N GLY A 105 -5.66 9.08 -22.80
CA GLY A 105 -5.80 7.68 -23.20
C GLY A 105 -6.41 6.80 -22.11
N ASN A 106 -6.42 5.50 -22.38
CA ASN A 106 -6.88 4.48 -21.44
C ASN A 106 -5.69 3.85 -20.70
N ILE A 107 -5.81 3.73 -19.40
CA ILE A 107 -4.90 2.96 -18.54
C ILE A 107 -5.66 1.72 -18.10
N GLN A 108 -5.11 0.55 -18.40
CA GLN A 108 -5.64 -0.72 -17.91
C GLN A 108 -4.82 -1.17 -16.70
N VAL A 109 -5.52 -1.56 -15.65
CA VAL A 109 -4.92 -2.10 -14.43
C VAL A 109 -5.46 -3.50 -14.21
N LEU A 110 -4.57 -4.48 -14.20
CA LEU A 110 -4.85 -5.85 -13.75
C LEU A 110 -4.47 -5.96 -12.30
N SER A 111 -5.31 -6.59 -11.49
CA SER A 111 -5.02 -6.85 -10.07
C SER A 111 -5.47 -8.26 -9.67
N ALA A 112 -4.66 -8.93 -8.87
CA ALA A 112 -5.01 -10.20 -8.23
C ALA A 112 -4.46 -10.19 -6.80
N VAL A 113 -5.28 -10.55 -5.83
CA VAL A 113 -4.92 -10.58 -4.41
C VAL A 113 -5.31 -11.93 -3.84
N LEU A 114 -4.34 -12.62 -3.27
CA LEU A 114 -4.51 -13.85 -2.51
C LEU A 114 -4.32 -13.54 -1.02
N GLN A 115 -5.33 -13.79 -0.22
CA GLN A 115 -5.24 -13.76 1.23
C GLN A 115 -5.37 -15.17 1.79
N GLN A 116 -4.50 -15.50 2.75
CA GLN A 116 -4.48 -16.80 3.39
C GLN A 116 -4.37 -16.64 4.90
N LYS A 117 -5.25 -17.33 5.64
CA LYS A 117 -5.19 -17.42 7.10
C LYS A 117 -5.14 -18.88 7.50
N LEU A 118 -4.04 -19.28 8.11
CA LEU A 118 -3.84 -20.66 8.58
C LEU A 118 -3.72 -20.68 10.11
N LYS A 119 -4.26 -21.74 10.70
CA LYS A 119 -4.18 -21.98 12.13
C LYS A 119 -3.82 -23.44 12.41
N PHE A 120 -2.68 -23.62 13.05
CA PHE A 120 -2.16 -24.91 13.47
C PHE A 120 -1.99 -24.93 15.00
N GLY A 121 -3.06 -25.27 15.72
CA GLY A 121 -3.06 -25.19 17.19
C GLY A 121 -2.85 -23.76 17.68
N ILE A 122 -1.70 -23.50 18.31
CA ILE A 122 -1.33 -22.16 18.80
C ILE A 122 -0.61 -21.31 17.74
N LEU A 123 -0.15 -21.91 16.65
CA LEU A 123 0.57 -21.23 15.57
C LEU A 123 -0.42 -20.71 14.54
N HIS A 124 -0.26 -19.45 14.17
CA HIS A 124 -1.08 -18.76 13.17
C HIS A 124 -0.18 -18.17 12.08
N LEU A 125 -0.67 -18.19 10.85
CA LEU A 125 -0.06 -17.54 9.71
C LEU A 125 -1.14 -16.74 8.97
N ASP A 126 -0.97 -15.43 8.90
CA ASP A 126 -1.78 -14.55 8.06
C ASP A 126 -0.89 -14.02 6.93
N GLY A 127 -1.33 -14.23 5.69
CA GLY A 127 -0.57 -13.81 4.51
C GLY A 127 -1.46 -13.10 3.49
N GLU A 128 -0.86 -12.16 2.79
CA GLU A 128 -1.45 -11.51 1.63
C GLU A 128 -0.39 -11.36 0.54
N VAL A 129 -0.74 -11.72 -0.68
CA VAL A 129 0.08 -11.50 -1.87
C VAL A 129 -0.80 -10.79 -2.88
N ALA A 130 -0.37 -9.60 -3.29
CA ALA A 130 -1.05 -8.78 -4.28
C ALA A 130 -0.16 -8.65 -5.53
N TYR A 131 -0.67 -9.09 -6.67
CA TYR A 131 -0.11 -8.81 -7.97
C TYR A 131 -0.92 -7.73 -8.65
N GLN A 132 -0.24 -6.75 -9.25
CA GLN A 132 -0.90 -5.67 -9.98
C GLN A 132 -0.03 -5.19 -11.14
N LYS A 133 -0.66 -4.83 -12.23
CA LYS A 133 0.05 -4.34 -13.41
C LYS A 133 -0.72 -3.22 -14.08
N SER A 134 -0.05 -2.08 -14.25
CA SER A 134 -0.56 -0.95 -15.03
C SER A 134 -0.04 -1.03 -16.46
N SER A 135 -0.89 -0.75 -17.45
CA SER A 135 -0.47 -0.64 -18.85
C SER A 135 0.36 0.62 -19.13
N LYS A 136 0.42 1.56 -18.17
CA LYS A 136 1.15 2.83 -18.24
C LYS A 136 1.88 3.08 -16.94
N GLN A 137 2.99 2.41 -16.74
CA GLN A 137 3.80 2.50 -15.51
C GLN A 137 4.42 3.89 -15.29
N ASP A 138 4.66 4.66 -16.35
CA ASP A 138 5.17 6.04 -16.23
C ASP A 138 4.12 7.03 -15.71
N ILE A 139 2.82 6.70 -15.86
CA ILE A 139 1.70 7.56 -15.47
C ILE A 139 1.06 7.09 -14.18
N LEU A 140 0.84 5.79 -14.07
CA LEU A 140 0.32 5.12 -12.87
C LEU A 140 1.32 4.03 -12.45
N PRO A 141 2.41 4.41 -11.77
CA PRO A 141 3.43 3.49 -11.30
C PRO A 141 2.90 2.63 -10.16
N LEU A 142 3.00 1.31 -10.33
CA LEU A 142 2.58 0.32 -9.33
C LEU A 142 3.67 -0.73 -9.16
N PRO A 143 3.99 -1.18 -7.94
CA PRO A 143 4.82 -2.37 -7.75
C PRO A 143 4.07 -3.58 -8.29
N GLU A 144 4.72 -4.43 -9.10
CA GLU A 144 4.05 -5.60 -9.68
C GLU A 144 3.64 -6.62 -8.63
N LEU A 145 4.43 -6.78 -7.58
CA LEU A 145 4.14 -7.69 -6.48
C LEU A 145 4.31 -6.98 -5.14
N SER A 146 3.32 -7.13 -4.27
CA SER A 146 3.37 -6.72 -2.87
C SER A 146 3.00 -7.90 -1.98
N MET A 147 3.71 -8.07 -0.88
CA MET A 147 3.52 -9.20 0.04
C MET A 147 3.46 -8.70 1.47
N TYR A 148 2.56 -9.29 2.24
CA TYR A 148 2.48 -9.18 3.68
C TYR A 148 2.42 -10.60 4.25
N GLY A 149 3.19 -10.86 5.30
CA GLY A 149 3.12 -12.10 6.05
C GLY A 149 3.22 -11.81 7.54
N ASN A 150 2.44 -12.52 8.35
CA ASN A 150 2.48 -12.45 9.81
C ASN A 150 2.43 -13.86 10.39
N LEU A 151 3.50 -14.28 11.00
CA LEU A 151 3.61 -15.56 11.69
C LEU A 151 3.61 -15.30 13.19
N TYR A 152 2.67 -15.89 13.91
CA TYR A 152 2.55 -15.65 15.35
C TYR A 152 2.03 -16.86 16.12
N ILE A 153 2.41 -16.91 17.39
CA ILE A 153 1.90 -17.85 18.37
C ILE A 153 0.88 -17.13 19.24
N LYS A 154 -0.29 -17.74 19.44
CA LYS A 154 -1.34 -17.24 20.32
C LYS A 154 -1.68 -18.27 21.38
N THR A 155 -1.46 -17.93 22.66
CA THR A 155 -1.69 -18.85 23.78
C THR A 155 -2.25 -18.12 24.99
N GLY A 156 -2.94 -18.87 25.86
CA GLY A 156 -3.46 -18.36 27.13
C GLY A 156 -2.56 -18.77 28.28
N LEU A 157 -2.11 -17.80 29.04
CA LEU A 157 -1.35 -17.97 30.27
C LEU A 157 -2.24 -17.76 31.51
N ALA A 158 -1.79 -18.16 32.69
CA ALA A 158 -2.49 -18.02 33.95
C ALA A 158 -3.96 -18.47 33.88
N LYS A 159 -4.20 -19.73 33.48
CA LYS A 159 -5.55 -20.31 33.27
C LYS A 159 -6.40 -19.53 32.25
N LYS A 160 -5.75 -19.01 31.18
CA LYS A 160 -6.34 -18.22 30.08
C LYS A 160 -6.80 -16.79 30.47
N VAL A 161 -6.42 -16.31 31.65
CA VAL A 161 -6.70 -14.91 32.05
C VAL A 161 -5.84 -13.93 31.27
N LEU A 162 -4.59 -14.29 30.99
CA LEU A 162 -3.67 -13.51 30.16
C LEU A 162 -3.52 -14.18 28.78
N GLN A 163 -3.89 -13.47 27.73
CA GLN A 163 -3.61 -13.93 26.37
C GLN A 163 -2.30 -13.32 25.87
N LEU A 164 -1.39 -14.19 25.45
CA LEU A 164 -0.10 -13.82 24.87
C LEU A 164 -0.13 -14.10 23.37
N GLU A 165 0.35 -13.12 22.59
CA GLU A 165 0.60 -13.24 21.18
C GLU A 165 2.01 -12.76 20.87
N LEU A 166 2.86 -13.66 20.37
CA LEU A 166 4.23 -13.39 19.97
C LEU A 166 4.36 -13.64 18.49
N GLY A 167 4.87 -12.68 17.74
CA GLY A 167 4.91 -12.81 16.29
C GLY A 167 5.98 -11.99 15.60
N ALA A 168 6.10 -12.27 14.31
CA ALA A 168 6.88 -11.49 13.39
C ALA A 168 6.06 -11.20 12.14
N ASP A 169 6.09 -9.98 11.67
CA ASP A 169 5.50 -9.60 10.39
C ASP A 169 6.57 -9.16 9.40
N VAL A 170 6.30 -9.38 8.12
CA VAL A 170 7.13 -8.97 7.00
C VAL A 170 6.29 -8.27 5.95
N ARG A 171 6.83 -7.18 5.42
CA ARG A 171 6.27 -6.46 4.28
C ARG A 171 7.33 -6.34 3.20
N TYR A 172 6.93 -6.61 1.97
CA TYR A 172 7.79 -6.58 0.81
C TYR A 172 7.02 -6.10 -0.41
N PHE A 173 7.70 -5.37 -1.28
CA PHE A 173 7.21 -5.04 -2.62
C PHE A 173 8.37 -5.02 -3.60
N THR A 174 8.07 -5.35 -4.86
CA THR A 174 9.05 -5.33 -5.95
C THR A 174 9.44 -3.90 -6.29
N LYS A 175 10.58 -3.76 -6.95
CA LYS A 175 11.08 -2.46 -7.41
C LYS A 175 10.12 -1.80 -8.38
N TYR A 176 9.98 -0.50 -8.25
CA TYR A 176 9.25 0.35 -9.19
C TYR A 176 9.66 1.82 -9.00
N TYR A 177 9.30 2.67 -9.95
CA TYR A 177 9.49 4.11 -9.84
C TYR A 177 8.33 4.72 -9.07
N ALA A 178 8.38 4.62 -7.75
CA ALA A 178 7.32 5.16 -6.89
C ALA A 178 7.17 6.67 -7.06
N PRO A 179 5.95 7.22 -6.88
CA PRO A 179 5.77 8.66 -6.77
C PRO A 179 6.63 9.23 -5.65
N ASP A 180 7.27 10.36 -5.92
CA ASP A 180 8.04 11.12 -4.93
C ASP A 180 7.12 12.07 -4.15
N TYR A 181 7.54 12.53 -2.98
CA TYR A 181 6.76 13.45 -2.16
C TYR A 181 7.28 14.87 -2.27
N SER A 182 6.40 15.81 -2.63
CA SER A 182 6.72 17.23 -2.65
C SER A 182 6.14 17.94 -1.43
N PRO A 183 6.97 18.37 -0.45
CA PRO A 183 6.49 19.11 0.71
C PRO A 183 5.85 20.45 0.36
N ALA A 184 6.28 21.08 -0.74
CA ALA A 184 5.79 22.39 -1.16
C ALA A 184 4.34 22.39 -1.64
N ILE A 185 3.85 21.24 -2.11
CA ILE A 185 2.45 21.04 -2.51
C ILE A 185 1.73 20.04 -1.59
N GLY A 186 2.44 19.40 -0.65
CA GLY A 186 1.86 18.43 0.29
C GLY A 186 1.32 17.16 -0.36
N GLN A 187 1.82 16.79 -1.56
CA GLN A 187 1.30 15.69 -2.36
C GLN A 187 2.42 14.84 -2.95
N PHE A 188 2.05 13.60 -3.30
CA PHE A 188 2.89 12.75 -4.14
C PHE A 188 2.70 13.12 -5.61
N TYR A 189 3.81 13.08 -6.36
CA TYR A 189 3.84 13.36 -7.78
C TYR A 189 4.77 12.37 -8.50
N ASN A 190 4.51 12.10 -9.77
CA ASN A 190 5.38 11.23 -10.57
C ASN A 190 6.75 11.86 -10.70
N GLN A 191 7.78 11.03 -10.58
CA GLN A 191 9.17 11.47 -10.65
C GLN A 191 9.52 12.10 -11.99
N ASN A 192 10.49 13.01 -11.98
CA ASN A 192 11.04 13.58 -13.20
C ASN A 192 11.66 12.47 -14.07
N PRO A 193 11.34 12.40 -15.38
CA PRO A 193 11.90 11.39 -16.28
C PRO A 193 13.44 11.36 -16.33
N GLU A 194 14.11 12.50 -16.10
CA GLU A 194 15.56 12.62 -16.15
C GLU A 194 16.29 12.21 -14.84
N ASP A 195 15.54 12.04 -13.74
CA ASP A 195 16.12 11.71 -12.42
C ASP A 195 15.22 10.72 -11.65
N LYS A 196 14.96 9.57 -12.28
CA LYS A 196 14.13 8.53 -11.67
C LYS A 196 14.90 7.63 -10.74
N ILE A 197 14.39 7.42 -9.55
CA ILE A 197 14.93 6.51 -8.54
C ILE A 197 13.97 5.34 -8.34
N GLU A 198 14.47 4.12 -8.53
CA GLU A 198 13.73 2.91 -8.16
C GLU A 198 13.81 2.67 -6.65
N ILE A 199 12.67 2.36 -6.04
CA ILE A 199 12.60 1.88 -4.66
C ILE A 199 11.93 0.52 -4.61
N GLY A 200 12.14 -0.21 -3.53
CA GLY A 200 11.58 -1.53 -3.29
C GLY A 200 12.62 -2.65 -3.22
N SER A 201 12.15 -3.89 -3.28
CA SER A 201 12.96 -5.11 -3.11
C SER A 201 13.71 -5.19 -1.78
N TYR A 202 13.16 -4.55 -0.75
CA TYR A 202 13.67 -4.63 0.61
C TYR A 202 12.56 -5.10 1.54
N PRO A 203 12.71 -6.27 2.22
CA PRO A 203 11.74 -6.72 3.21
C PRO A 203 11.88 -5.89 4.49
N ILE A 204 10.77 -5.40 5.01
CA ILE A 204 10.69 -4.74 6.31
C ILE A 204 10.16 -5.78 7.28
N VAL A 205 10.98 -6.16 8.27
CA VAL A 205 10.64 -7.19 9.25
C VAL A 205 10.48 -6.56 10.62
N ASN A 206 9.38 -6.89 11.29
CA ASN A 206 9.11 -6.49 12.67
C ASN A 206 8.91 -7.72 13.53
N VAL A 207 9.22 -7.62 14.81
CA VAL A 207 8.86 -8.61 15.83
C VAL A 207 8.08 -7.95 16.94
N TYR A 208 7.11 -8.66 17.49
CA TYR A 208 6.22 -8.06 18.47
C TYR A 208 5.74 -9.06 19.54
N ALA A 209 5.33 -8.50 20.68
CA ALA A 209 4.62 -9.19 21.73
C ALA A 209 3.37 -8.39 22.11
N ASN A 210 2.21 -9.04 22.11
CA ASN A 210 0.94 -8.49 22.60
C ASN A 210 0.51 -9.29 23.82
N LEU A 211 0.16 -8.58 24.89
CA LEU A 211 -0.34 -9.13 26.14
C LEU A 211 -1.76 -8.57 26.37
N HIS A 212 -2.76 -9.43 26.37
CA HIS A 212 -4.15 -9.06 26.60
C HIS A 212 -4.59 -9.55 27.99
N LEU A 213 -4.87 -8.63 28.88
CA LEU A 213 -5.41 -8.91 30.22
C LEU A 213 -6.77 -8.25 30.37
N LYS A 214 -7.83 -9.05 30.27
CA LYS A 214 -9.22 -8.55 30.30
C LYS A 214 -9.44 -7.40 29.30
N ARG A 215 -9.60 -6.16 29.78
CA ARG A 215 -9.84 -4.95 28.99
C ARG A 215 -8.56 -4.19 28.60
N THR A 216 -7.41 -4.67 29.07
CA THR A 216 -6.12 -3.98 28.86
C THR A 216 -5.26 -4.78 27.89
N ARG A 217 -4.68 -4.11 26.94
CA ARG A 217 -3.68 -4.65 26.02
C ARG A 217 -2.38 -3.89 26.19
N PHE A 218 -1.32 -4.60 26.48
CA PHE A 218 0.06 -4.10 26.41
C PHE A 218 0.68 -4.62 25.14
N PHE A 219 1.49 -3.80 24.47
CA PHE A 219 2.28 -4.26 23.35
C PHE A 219 3.70 -3.73 23.39
N VAL A 220 4.62 -4.53 22.90
CA VAL A 220 6.01 -4.17 22.62
C VAL A 220 6.31 -4.65 21.21
N MET A 221 6.96 -3.81 20.41
CA MET A 221 7.37 -4.13 19.06
C MET A 221 8.77 -3.60 18.81
N MET A 222 9.61 -4.43 18.19
CA MET A 222 10.83 -3.97 17.56
C MET A 222 10.56 -3.84 16.06
N TYR A 223 10.45 -2.59 15.62
CA TYR A 223 10.24 -2.23 14.23
C TYR A 223 11.55 -2.28 13.47
N HIS A 224 11.52 -2.77 12.21
CA HIS A 224 12.65 -2.81 11.28
C HIS A 224 13.86 -3.54 11.88
N ILE A 225 13.65 -4.75 12.43
CA ILE A 225 14.69 -5.51 13.13
C ILE A 225 15.87 -5.88 12.21
N ASN A 226 15.59 -6.02 10.90
CA ASN A 226 16.58 -6.35 9.89
C ASN A 226 17.35 -5.13 9.33
N GLN A 227 17.23 -3.94 9.95
CA GLN A 227 18.05 -2.80 9.57
C GLN A 227 19.54 -3.16 9.65
N GLY A 228 20.29 -2.81 8.59
CA GLY A 228 21.71 -3.13 8.46
C GLY A 228 22.00 -4.52 7.90
N SER A 229 20.97 -5.33 7.62
CA SER A 229 21.13 -6.63 6.95
C SER A 229 20.86 -6.46 5.45
N GLY A 230 21.91 -6.43 4.65
CA GLY A 230 21.80 -6.28 3.19
C GLY A 230 21.77 -4.82 2.71
N SER A 231 20.88 -4.51 1.77
CA SER A 231 20.80 -3.17 1.15
C SER A 231 20.32 -2.11 2.14
N SER A 232 20.90 -0.91 2.06
CA SER A 232 20.42 0.29 2.77
C SER A 232 19.23 0.99 2.09
N ARG A 233 18.67 0.39 1.03
CA ARG A 233 17.58 0.97 0.22
C ARG A 233 16.20 0.68 0.82
N TYR A 234 15.96 1.14 2.04
CA TYR A 234 14.70 0.96 2.75
C TYR A 234 13.82 2.23 2.68
N PHE A 235 13.24 2.45 1.50
CA PHE A 235 12.40 3.62 1.20
C PHE A 235 10.96 3.18 0.91
N LEU A 236 9.99 3.97 1.37
CA LEU A 236 8.58 3.87 0.96
C LEU A 236 8.20 4.95 -0.05
N ALA A 237 8.97 6.03 -0.12
CA ALA A 237 8.94 7.04 -1.16
C ALA A 237 10.39 7.46 -1.47
N PRO A 238 10.72 7.86 -2.71
CA PRO A 238 12.02 8.40 -3.04
C PRO A 238 12.43 9.50 -2.05
N HIS A 239 13.71 9.55 -1.69
CA HIS A 239 14.31 10.50 -0.73
C HIS A 239 13.82 10.41 0.73
N TYR A 240 12.80 9.60 1.03
CA TYR A 240 12.24 9.45 2.38
C TYR A 240 12.47 8.02 2.90
N PRO A 241 13.59 7.76 3.60
CA PRO A 241 13.84 6.45 4.20
C PRO A 241 12.84 6.17 5.33
N ILE A 242 12.52 4.90 5.52
CA ILE A 242 11.76 4.48 6.69
C ILE A 242 12.58 4.67 7.97
N ASN A 243 11.88 4.75 9.09
CA ASN A 243 12.52 4.87 10.40
C ASN A 243 13.55 3.75 10.62
N PRO A 244 14.65 4.05 11.30
CA PRO A 244 15.61 3.06 11.73
C PRO A 244 14.97 2.06 12.69
N ARG A 245 15.72 1.04 13.08
CA ARG A 245 15.32 0.10 14.12
C ARG A 245 14.85 0.84 15.36
N THR A 246 13.60 0.62 15.76
CA THR A 246 12.96 1.37 16.83
C THR A 246 12.13 0.42 17.70
N ILE A 247 12.26 0.55 19.01
CA ILE A 247 11.38 -0.13 19.96
C ILE A 247 10.16 0.75 20.16
N LYS A 248 8.98 0.17 19.98
CA LYS A 248 7.69 0.79 20.24
C LYS A 248 6.99 -0.01 21.32
N PHE A 249 6.38 0.67 22.26
CA PHE A 249 5.52 0.05 23.27
C PHE A 249 4.32 0.93 23.55
N GLY A 250 3.27 0.32 24.06
CA GLY A 250 2.07 1.07 24.42
C GLY A 250 1.07 0.22 25.18
N LEU A 251 0.04 0.92 25.63
CA LEU A 251 -1.08 0.37 26.39
C LEU A 251 -2.37 0.86 25.73
N SER A 252 -3.32 -0.06 25.59
CA SER A 252 -4.69 0.25 25.18
C SER A 252 -5.65 -0.29 26.23
N TRP A 253 -6.57 0.54 26.69
CA TRP A 253 -7.56 0.18 27.68
C TRP A 253 -8.96 0.52 27.19
N ASN A 254 -9.87 -0.47 27.20
CA ASN A 254 -11.29 -0.26 26.91
C ASN A 254 -12.03 0.10 28.21
N PHE A 255 -12.55 1.32 28.29
CA PHE A 255 -13.28 1.82 29.47
C PHE A 255 -14.70 1.29 29.54
N PHE A 256 -15.30 0.93 28.39
CA PHE A 256 -16.67 0.47 28.29
C PHE A 256 -16.74 -0.99 27.83
N ASP A 257 -17.82 -1.68 28.24
CA ASP A 257 -18.14 -3.06 27.81
C ASP A 257 -18.77 -3.06 26.43
#